data_bf3f90f4540e5ac7ef28e0860a3ff5eb
#
_entry.id   bf3f90f4540e5ac7ef28e0860a3ff5eb
#
_cell.length_a   1.000
_cell.length_b   1.000
_cell.length_c   1.000
_cell.angle_alpha   90.00
_cell.angle_beta   90.00
_cell.angle_gamma   90.00
#
_symmetry.space_group_name_H-M   'P 1'
#
loop_
_entity.id
_entity.type
_entity.pdbx_description
1 polymer ?
#
loop_
_entity_poly.entity_id
_entity_poly.type
_entity_poly.pdbx_seq_one_letter_code
_entity_poly.pdbx_strand_id
1 'polypeptide(L)'
;MREPLLRDAAAELCQTEPAAGTGVIESWDLSVGVDGPGTRFVVFTCGCPLRCLYCHNPETWRMRDGRRVTVDEVMTEVDRYRRFISVAGGGVTVSGGEPLLQPRFTGELLRRCRDSDLHTALDTSGYLGDRASDALLAATDLVLLDIKSWDPRGYRRLTGARLEPTLRFARRLADLGRPVWVRFVLVPGHTDAVENVDGLARFVAALGNVERVDVLPFHRMAAGKYARLGLTFPLADVKPPDIALLERVHAQFAAHGVRSV
;
A
#
# COMPACT_ATOMS: atom_id res chain seq x y z
N MET A 1 -16.49 -5.98 18.88
CA MET A 1 -16.56 -5.06 17.72
C MET A 1 -15.59 -5.37 16.57
N ARG A 2 -14.44 -6.04 16.79
CA ARG A 2 -13.46 -6.43 15.76
C ARG A 2 -13.82 -7.70 14.97
N GLU A 3 -14.50 -8.65 15.58
CA GLU A 3 -14.78 -9.96 14.96
C GLU A 3 -15.61 -9.87 13.67
N PRO A 4 -16.67 -9.03 13.57
CA PRO A 4 -17.37 -8.84 12.32
C PRO A 4 -16.50 -8.28 11.19
N LEU A 5 -15.61 -7.33 11.49
CA LEU A 5 -14.69 -6.73 10.50
C LEU A 5 -13.66 -7.74 9.99
N LEU A 6 -13.20 -8.66 10.86
CA LEU A 6 -12.25 -9.72 10.45
C LEU A 6 -12.94 -10.82 9.64
N ARG A 7 -14.22 -11.12 9.91
CA ARG A 7 -15.03 -12.03 9.06
C ARG A 7 -15.24 -11.43 7.67
N ASP A 8 -15.53 -10.14 7.59
CA ASP A 8 -15.61 -9.41 6.31
C ASP A 8 -14.27 -9.47 5.54
N ALA A 9 -13.12 -9.31 6.22
CA ALA A 9 -11.81 -9.42 5.60
C ALA A 9 -11.56 -10.81 4.99
N ALA A 10 -11.97 -11.87 5.69
CA ALA A 10 -11.87 -13.24 5.17
C ALA A 10 -12.78 -13.47 3.96
N ALA A 11 -13.98 -12.86 3.95
CA ALA A 11 -14.90 -12.92 2.82
C ALA A 11 -14.33 -12.26 1.56
N GLU A 12 -13.55 -11.17 1.69
CA GLU A 12 -12.89 -10.51 0.55
C GLU A 12 -11.89 -11.44 -0.16
N LEU A 13 -11.21 -12.34 0.57
CA LEU A 13 -10.31 -13.32 -0.04
C LEU A 13 -11.02 -14.32 -0.97
N CYS A 14 -12.31 -14.53 -0.74
CA CYS A 14 -13.15 -15.45 -1.52
C CYS A 14 -13.86 -14.73 -2.68
N GLN A 15 -13.70 -13.42 -2.83
CA GLN A 15 -14.29 -12.70 -3.96
C GLN A 15 -13.66 -13.14 -5.27
N THR A 16 -14.51 -13.39 -6.27
CA THR A 16 -14.06 -13.64 -7.62
C THR A 16 -13.61 -12.34 -8.27
N GLU A 17 -12.42 -12.36 -8.84
CA GLU A 17 -11.94 -11.24 -9.64
C GLU A 17 -12.92 -10.98 -10.80
N PRO A 18 -13.21 -9.73 -11.15
CA PRO A 18 -14.02 -9.39 -12.32
C PRO A 18 -13.45 -10.00 -13.62
N ALA A 19 -14.24 -9.97 -14.68
CA ALA A 19 -13.81 -10.45 -16.00
C ALA A 19 -12.50 -9.76 -16.45
N ALA A 20 -11.75 -10.43 -17.32
CA ALA A 20 -10.50 -9.90 -17.86
C ALA A 20 -10.70 -8.47 -18.41
N GLY A 21 -9.73 -7.58 -18.16
CA GLY A 21 -9.79 -6.18 -18.56
C GLY A 21 -10.75 -5.30 -17.75
N THR A 22 -11.39 -5.86 -16.69
CA THR A 22 -12.27 -5.08 -15.79
C THR A 22 -11.79 -5.18 -14.34
N GLY A 23 -12.02 -4.10 -13.58
CA GLY A 23 -11.74 -4.05 -12.16
C GLY A 23 -12.82 -3.31 -11.39
N VAL A 24 -12.72 -3.34 -10.07
CA VAL A 24 -13.57 -2.58 -9.16
C VAL A 24 -12.69 -1.57 -8.45
N ILE A 25 -13.01 -0.30 -8.59
CA ILE A 25 -12.28 0.80 -7.97
C ILE A 25 -13.22 1.65 -7.13
N GLU A 26 -12.65 2.34 -6.17
CA GLU A 26 -13.37 3.40 -5.43
C GLU A 26 -13.31 4.70 -6.25
N SER A 27 -12.10 5.13 -6.59
CA SER A 27 -11.84 6.38 -7.31
C SER A 27 -10.49 6.37 -8.01
N TRP A 28 -10.17 7.47 -8.65
CA TRP A 28 -8.81 7.88 -8.97
C TRP A 28 -8.61 9.34 -8.57
N ASP A 29 -7.36 9.72 -8.31
CA ASP A 29 -6.99 11.08 -7.92
C ASP A 29 -5.56 11.40 -8.38
N LEU A 30 -5.20 12.69 -8.32
CA LEU A 30 -3.83 13.15 -8.51
C LEU A 30 -3.16 13.35 -7.15
N SER A 31 -2.01 12.73 -6.95
CA SER A 31 -1.22 12.81 -5.72
C SER A 31 0.19 13.32 -6.00
N VAL A 32 0.74 14.11 -5.10
CA VAL A 32 2.09 14.67 -5.21
C VAL A 32 2.94 14.19 -4.05
N GLY A 33 4.00 13.42 -4.37
CA GLY A 33 5.07 13.06 -3.44
C GLY A 33 4.75 11.98 -2.40
N VAL A 34 3.48 11.52 -2.30
CA VAL A 34 3.05 10.53 -1.28
C VAL A 34 2.94 9.12 -1.87
N ASP A 35 2.44 9.00 -3.08
CA ASP A 35 2.13 7.70 -3.72
C ASP A 35 3.16 7.32 -4.80
N GLY A 36 4.40 7.72 -4.61
CA GLY A 36 5.53 7.46 -5.51
C GLY A 36 6.22 8.75 -5.98
N PRO A 37 7.19 8.64 -6.91
CA PRO A 37 7.94 9.80 -7.38
C PRO A 37 7.08 10.74 -8.24
N GLY A 38 7.32 12.05 -8.10
CA GLY A 38 6.67 13.10 -8.88
C GLY A 38 5.17 13.21 -8.60
N THR A 39 4.39 13.62 -9.62
CA THR A 39 2.92 13.62 -9.55
C THR A 39 2.37 12.31 -10.07
N ARG A 40 1.53 11.67 -9.28
CA ARG A 40 0.96 10.35 -9.59
C ARG A 40 -0.52 10.46 -9.94
N PHE A 41 -0.94 9.78 -11.00
CA PHE A 41 -2.33 9.40 -11.17
C PHE A 41 -2.53 8.11 -10.37
N VAL A 42 -3.30 8.19 -9.29
CA VAL A 42 -3.50 7.07 -8.38
C VAL A 42 -4.85 6.44 -8.63
N VAL A 43 -4.89 5.13 -8.84
CA VAL A 43 -6.12 4.35 -8.96
C VAL A 43 -6.33 3.59 -7.66
N PHE A 44 -7.42 3.87 -6.94
CA PHE A 44 -7.77 3.22 -5.69
C PHE A 44 -8.69 2.03 -5.93
N THR A 45 -8.13 0.82 -5.91
CA THR A 45 -8.91 -0.42 -6.07
C THR A 45 -9.73 -0.73 -4.83
N CYS A 46 -10.88 -1.40 -4.99
CA CYS A 46 -11.70 -1.91 -3.90
C CYS A 46 -11.38 -3.37 -3.58
N GLY A 47 -11.66 -3.73 -2.32
CA GLY A 47 -11.37 -5.04 -1.73
C GLY A 47 -10.02 -5.04 -1.03
N CYS A 48 -10.00 -5.42 0.25
CA CYS A 48 -8.79 -5.58 1.05
C CYS A 48 -8.98 -6.70 2.07
N PRO A 49 -8.05 -7.65 2.17
CA PRO A 49 -8.11 -8.71 3.17
C PRO A 49 -7.62 -8.27 4.56
N LEU A 50 -7.09 -7.05 4.68
CA LEU A 50 -6.61 -6.50 5.94
C LEU A 50 -7.65 -5.57 6.56
N ARG A 51 -7.60 -5.42 7.89
CA ARG A 51 -8.38 -4.44 8.66
C ARG A 51 -7.44 -3.66 9.57
N CYS A 52 -6.58 -2.86 8.93
CA CYS A 52 -5.61 -2.03 9.63
C CYS A 52 -6.33 -1.04 10.54
N LEU A 53 -5.87 -0.92 11.80
CA LEU A 53 -6.48 -0.03 12.78
C LEU A 53 -6.45 1.45 12.37
N TYR A 54 -5.43 1.82 11.59
CA TYR A 54 -5.21 3.17 11.09
C TYR A 54 -5.53 3.32 9.60
N CYS A 55 -6.39 2.44 9.03
CA CYS A 55 -6.68 2.50 7.60
C CYS A 55 -7.17 3.89 7.19
N HIS A 56 -6.54 4.44 6.16
CA HIS A 56 -6.90 5.75 5.60
C HIS A 56 -8.06 5.69 4.62
N ASN A 57 -8.29 4.51 4.04
CA ASN A 57 -9.27 4.29 2.99
C ASN A 57 -10.24 3.15 3.38
N PRO A 58 -11.01 3.26 4.50
CA PRO A 58 -11.94 2.22 4.92
C PRO A 58 -13.06 1.99 3.89
N GLU A 59 -13.35 2.97 3.03
CA GLU A 59 -14.28 2.88 1.89
C GLU A 59 -13.84 1.85 0.85
N THR A 60 -12.54 1.54 0.76
CA THR A 60 -12.01 0.54 -0.19
C THR A 60 -12.04 -0.90 0.34
N TRP A 61 -12.49 -1.14 1.57
CA TRP A 61 -12.39 -2.46 2.19
C TRP A 61 -13.15 -3.56 1.45
N ARG A 62 -14.30 -3.22 0.87
CA ARG A 62 -15.21 -4.19 0.25
C ARG A 62 -15.29 -3.96 -1.25
N MET A 63 -15.06 -5.02 -2.01
CA MET A 63 -15.16 -4.95 -3.48
C MET A 63 -16.57 -4.55 -3.95
N ARG A 64 -17.61 -5.00 -3.24
CA ARG A 64 -19.01 -4.69 -3.58
C ARG A 64 -19.38 -3.20 -3.47
N ASP A 65 -18.61 -2.41 -2.73
CA ASP A 65 -18.90 -0.99 -2.48
C ASP A 65 -18.26 -0.08 -3.55
N GLY A 66 -17.41 -0.65 -4.43
CA GLY A 66 -16.78 0.07 -5.53
C GLY A 66 -17.58 0.04 -6.83
N ARG A 67 -17.11 0.81 -7.81
CA ARG A 67 -17.65 0.81 -9.18
C ARG A 67 -16.81 -0.06 -10.12
N ARG A 68 -17.46 -0.75 -11.03
CA ARG A 68 -16.78 -1.49 -12.11
C ARG A 68 -16.28 -0.52 -13.17
N VAL A 69 -15.06 -0.76 -13.63
CA VAL A 69 -14.43 -0.02 -14.72
C VAL A 69 -13.65 -0.98 -15.61
N THR A 70 -13.48 -0.61 -16.86
CA THR A 70 -12.53 -1.28 -17.75
C THR A 70 -11.16 -0.62 -17.68
N VAL A 71 -10.12 -1.33 -18.07
CA VAL A 71 -8.77 -0.75 -18.22
C VAL A 71 -8.79 0.40 -19.23
N ASP A 72 -9.58 0.29 -20.31
CA ASP A 72 -9.71 1.35 -21.33
C ASP A 72 -10.30 2.64 -20.76
N GLU A 73 -11.32 2.55 -19.89
CA GLU A 73 -11.88 3.72 -19.20
C GLU A 73 -10.84 4.39 -18.32
N VAL A 74 -10.07 3.62 -17.55
CA VAL A 74 -9.00 4.16 -16.70
C VAL A 74 -7.90 4.80 -17.56
N MET A 75 -7.47 4.15 -18.64
CA MET A 75 -6.45 4.69 -19.54
C MET A 75 -6.91 5.99 -20.22
N THR A 76 -8.20 6.09 -20.55
CA THR A 76 -8.77 7.34 -21.09
C THR A 76 -8.61 8.50 -20.10
N GLU A 77 -8.80 8.26 -18.80
CA GLU A 77 -8.58 9.28 -17.79
C GLU A 77 -7.08 9.57 -17.59
N VAL A 78 -6.23 8.53 -17.53
CA VAL A 78 -4.77 8.69 -17.46
C VAL A 78 -4.25 9.58 -18.61
N ASP A 79 -4.74 9.37 -19.83
CA ASP A 79 -4.31 10.13 -21.00
C ASP A 79 -4.66 11.63 -20.92
N ARG A 80 -5.74 11.99 -20.24
CA ARG A 80 -6.09 13.41 -19.97
C ARG A 80 -5.02 14.13 -19.15
N TYR A 81 -4.36 13.39 -18.24
CA TYR A 81 -3.34 13.93 -17.34
C TYR A 81 -1.91 13.58 -17.75
N ARG A 82 -1.72 12.78 -18.82
CA ARG A 82 -0.42 12.25 -19.25
C ARG A 82 0.67 13.33 -19.30
N ARG A 83 0.41 14.44 -20.01
CA ARG A 83 1.39 15.52 -20.15
C ARG A 83 1.76 16.13 -18.80
N PHE A 84 0.78 16.35 -17.93
CA PHE A 84 1.01 16.91 -16.60
C PHE A 84 1.85 15.97 -15.74
N ILE A 85 1.50 14.69 -15.72
CA ILE A 85 2.20 13.64 -14.99
C ILE A 85 3.65 13.51 -15.46
N SER A 86 3.87 13.45 -16.77
CA SER A 86 5.22 13.25 -17.35
C SER A 86 6.13 14.45 -17.09
N VAL A 87 5.64 15.69 -17.24
CA VAL A 87 6.43 16.90 -16.94
C VAL A 87 6.81 16.99 -15.48
N ALA A 88 5.97 16.48 -14.58
CA ALA A 88 6.23 16.42 -13.14
C ALA A 88 7.11 15.24 -12.72
N GLY A 89 7.69 14.47 -13.65
CA GLY A 89 8.51 13.28 -13.34
C GLY A 89 7.72 12.19 -12.63
N GLY A 90 6.43 12.11 -12.88
CA GLY A 90 5.50 11.20 -12.21
C GLY A 90 5.11 9.98 -13.03
N GLY A 91 3.91 9.46 -12.78
CA GLY A 91 3.40 8.27 -13.46
C GLY A 91 2.07 7.80 -12.88
N VAL A 92 1.79 6.51 -13.00
CA VAL A 92 0.57 5.90 -12.50
C VAL A 92 0.88 4.99 -11.30
N THR A 93 0.06 5.09 -10.26
CA THR A 93 0.12 4.20 -9.09
C THR A 93 -1.20 3.46 -8.95
N VAL A 94 -1.13 2.14 -8.80
CA VAL A 94 -2.29 1.34 -8.42
C VAL A 94 -2.20 1.06 -6.93
N SER A 95 -3.18 1.56 -6.17
CA SER A 95 -3.29 1.55 -4.72
C SER A 95 -4.72 1.19 -4.30
N GLY A 96 -5.19 1.65 -3.13
CA GLY A 96 -6.57 1.58 -2.67
C GLY A 96 -6.76 0.66 -1.47
N GLY A 97 -7.51 -0.43 -1.65
CA GLY A 97 -7.59 -1.52 -0.69
C GLY A 97 -6.34 -2.39 -0.77
N GLU A 98 -6.38 -3.44 -1.58
CA GLU A 98 -5.22 -4.28 -1.91
C GLU A 98 -5.26 -4.62 -3.42
N PRO A 99 -4.43 -3.99 -4.25
CA PRO A 99 -4.44 -4.22 -5.71
C PRO A 99 -4.25 -5.66 -6.13
N LEU A 100 -3.51 -6.45 -5.35
CA LEU A 100 -3.27 -7.86 -5.61
C LEU A 100 -4.49 -8.76 -5.28
N LEU A 101 -5.60 -8.17 -4.81
CA LEU A 101 -6.90 -8.86 -4.80
C LEU A 101 -7.48 -8.96 -6.21
N GLN A 102 -7.11 -8.02 -7.10
CA GLN A 102 -7.50 -7.94 -8.51
C GLN A 102 -6.27 -7.98 -9.44
N PRO A 103 -5.44 -9.06 -9.40
CA PRO A 103 -4.13 -9.07 -10.04
C PRO A 103 -4.18 -8.98 -11.56
N ARG A 104 -5.25 -9.47 -12.22
CA ARG A 104 -5.40 -9.37 -13.69
C ARG A 104 -5.65 -7.92 -14.12
N PHE A 105 -6.59 -7.24 -13.46
CA PHE A 105 -6.87 -5.83 -13.72
C PHE A 105 -5.64 -4.97 -13.45
N THR A 106 -5.02 -5.15 -12.28
CA THR A 106 -3.82 -4.42 -11.86
C THR A 106 -2.67 -4.62 -12.86
N GLY A 107 -2.40 -5.88 -13.23
CA GLY A 107 -1.32 -6.20 -14.17
C GLY A 107 -1.56 -5.65 -15.56
N GLU A 108 -2.79 -5.73 -16.08
CA GLU A 108 -3.13 -5.18 -17.40
C GLU A 108 -3.03 -3.65 -17.41
N LEU A 109 -3.51 -2.97 -16.36
CA LEU A 109 -3.41 -1.51 -16.24
C LEU A 109 -1.94 -1.06 -16.20
N LEU A 110 -1.12 -1.67 -15.35
CA LEU A 110 0.32 -1.34 -15.25
C LEU A 110 1.03 -1.58 -16.59
N ARG A 111 0.73 -2.70 -17.25
CA ARG A 111 1.29 -3.02 -18.56
C ARG A 111 0.92 -1.93 -19.60
N ARG A 112 -0.34 -1.53 -19.67
CA ARG A 112 -0.81 -0.48 -20.59
C ARG A 112 -0.16 0.88 -20.31
N CYS A 113 0.00 1.23 -19.03
CA CYS A 113 0.72 2.44 -18.64
C CYS A 113 2.17 2.39 -19.12
N ARG A 114 2.86 1.27 -18.89
CA ARG A 114 4.24 1.10 -19.33
C ARG A 114 4.40 1.12 -20.84
N ASP A 115 3.51 0.45 -21.58
CA ASP A 115 3.47 0.50 -23.06
C ASP A 115 3.24 1.92 -23.59
N SER A 116 2.77 2.81 -22.74
CA SER A 116 2.56 4.24 -22.99
C SER A 116 3.68 5.13 -22.44
N ASP A 117 4.85 4.57 -22.09
CA ASP A 117 6.02 5.27 -21.51
C ASP A 117 5.72 6.02 -20.21
N LEU A 118 4.74 5.54 -19.41
CA LEU A 118 4.47 6.06 -18.09
C LEU A 118 5.14 5.19 -17.02
N HIS A 119 5.81 5.84 -16.07
CA HIS A 119 6.35 5.17 -14.90
C HIS A 119 5.22 4.57 -14.06
N THR A 120 5.39 3.31 -13.65
CA THR A 120 4.37 2.52 -12.96
C THR A 120 4.77 2.22 -11.51
N ALA A 121 3.80 2.33 -10.60
CA ALA A 121 4.00 1.93 -9.22
C ALA A 121 2.85 1.04 -8.72
N LEU A 122 3.20 0.05 -7.91
CA LEU A 122 2.26 -0.82 -7.19
C LEU A 122 2.37 -0.51 -5.70
N ASP A 123 1.28 0.01 -5.09
CA ASP A 123 1.18 0.22 -3.65
C ASP A 123 0.40 -0.93 -3.02
N THR A 124 1.08 -1.74 -2.22
CA THR A 124 0.54 -3.00 -1.70
C THR A 124 1.05 -3.31 -0.30
N SER A 125 0.22 -4.01 0.48
CA SER A 125 0.66 -4.63 1.73
C SER A 125 1.58 -5.85 1.51
N GLY A 126 1.67 -6.35 0.28
CA GLY A 126 2.38 -7.59 -0.04
C GLY A 126 1.74 -8.86 0.53
N TYR A 127 0.61 -8.75 1.24
CA TYR A 127 -0.05 -9.92 1.85
C TYR A 127 -0.52 -10.93 0.81
N LEU A 128 -0.94 -10.46 -0.36
CA LEU A 128 -1.33 -11.28 -1.51
C LEU A 128 -0.22 -11.39 -2.57
N GLY A 129 1.04 -11.19 -2.19
CA GLY A 129 2.18 -11.23 -3.11
C GLY A 129 2.30 -12.48 -3.96
N ASP A 130 1.79 -13.62 -3.47
CA ASP A 130 1.74 -14.88 -4.22
C ASP A 130 0.80 -14.81 -5.45
N ARG A 131 -0.12 -13.82 -5.51
CA ARG A 131 -0.99 -13.56 -6.66
C ARG A 131 -0.35 -12.68 -7.74
N ALA A 132 0.74 -11.97 -7.42
CA ALA A 132 1.46 -11.16 -8.39
C ALA A 132 2.21 -12.07 -9.37
N SER A 133 1.79 -12.09 -10.64
CA SER A 133 2.53 -12.80 -11.69
C SER A 133 3.85 -12.10 -11.99
N ASP A 134 4.81 -12.83 -12.57
CA ASP A 134 6.07 -12.23 -13.01
C ASP A 134 5.84 -11.17 -14.10
N ALA A 135 4.81 -11.35 -14.95
CA ALA A 135 4.41 -10.35 -15.93
C ALA A 135 3.90 -9.06 -15.28
N LEU A 136 3.11 -9.14 -14.20
CA LEU A 136 2.68 -7.97 -13.43
C LEU A 136 3.89 -7.26 -12.82
N LEU A 137 4.80 -8.00 -12.18
CA LEU A 137 6.00 -7.44 -11.57
C LEU A 137 6.96 -6.87 -12.63
N ALA A 138 7.03 -7.48 -13.83
CA ALA A 138 7.80 -6.93 -14.93
C ALA A 138 7.23 -5.61 -15.46
N ALA A 139 5.92 -5.39 -15.36
CA ALA A 139 5.25 -4.15 -15.72
C ALA A 139 5.25 -3.08 -14.60
N THR A 140 5.91 -3.36 -13.46
CA THR A 140 5.99 -2.48 -12.30
C THR A 140 7.41 -1.93 -12.16
N ASP A 141 7.57 -0.60 -12.25
CA ASP A 141 8.88 0.03 -12.11
C ASP A 141 9.26 0.23 -10.63
N LEU A 142 8.27 0.44 -9.76
CA LEU A 142 8.46 0.66 -8.32
C LEU A 142 7.36 -0.05 -7.52
N VAL A 143 7.75 -0.72 -6.44
CA VAL A 143 6.78 -1.23 -5.46
C VAL A 143 6.84 -0.39 -4.19
N LEU A 144 5.70 0.20 -3.81
CA LEU A 144 5.49 0.81 -2.50
C LEU A 144 4.99 -0.31 -1.58
N LEU A 145 5.88 -0.83 -0.74
CA LEU A 145 5.58 -2.00 0.08
C LEU A 145 5.31 -1.59 1.53
N ASP A 146 4.07 -1.75 1.96
CA ASP A 146 3.68 -1.51 3.34
C ASP A 146 4.10 -2.66 4.28
N ILE A 147 5.12 -2.48 5.10
CA ILE A 147 5.44 -3.39 6.20
C ILE A 147 4.93 -2.78 7.50
N LYS A 148 3.73 -3.19 7.91
CA LYS A 148 2.95 -2.54 8.97
C LYS A 148 3.55 -2.70 10.39
N SER A 149 4.32 -3.74 10.63
CA SER A 149 5.07 -4.04 11.85
C SER A 149 6.03 -5.19 11.59
N TRP A 150 7.17 -5.22 12.26
CA TRP A 150 8.09 -6.36 12.28
C TRP A 150 7.69 -7.42 13.32
N ASP A 151 7.09 -7.00 14.46
CA ASP A 151 6.56 -7.93 15.46
C ASP A 151 5.33 -8.67 14.90
N PRO A 152 5.36 -10.02 14.76
CA PRO A 152 4.23 -10.77 14.22
C PRO A 152 2.94 -10.62 15.04
N ARG A 153 3.06 -10.47 16.36
CA ARG A 153 1.89 -10.25 17.23
C ARG A 153 1.33 -8.83 17.03
N GLY A 154 2.21 -7.84 16.95
CA GLY A 154 1.88 -6.46 16.65
C GLY A 154 1.23 -6.34 15.26
N TYR A 155 1.82 -6.95 14.24
CA TYR A 155 1.25 -7.00 12.89
C TYR A 155 -0.18 -7.56 12.89
N ARG A 156 -0.39 -8.70 13.57
CA ARG A 156 -1.72 -9.31 13.67
C ARG A 156 -2.71 -8.43 14.44
N ARG A 157 -2.28 -7.77 15.52
CA ARG A 157 -3.13 -6.81 16.24
C ARG A 157 -3.51 -5.63 15.36
N LEU A 158 -2.58 -5.12 14.55
CA LEU A 158 -2.81 -3.96 13.67
C LEU A 158 -3.69 -4.28 12.48
N THR A 159 -3.47 -5.41 11.82
CA THR A 159 -4.01 -5.70 10.49
C THR A 159 -5.09 -6.79 10.47
N GLY A 160 -5.12 -7.64 11.50
CA GLY A 160 -5.92 -8.86 11.52
C GLY A 160 -5.30 -10.04 10.78
N ALA A 161 -4.14 -9.86 10.13
CA ALA A 161 -3.50 -10.84 9.25
C ALA A 161 -2.11 -11.28 9.78
N ARG A 162 -1.49 -12.25 9.13
CA ARG A 162 -0.14 -12.71 9.43
C ARG A 162 0.91 -11.89 8.67
N LEU A 163 2.10 -11.72 9.26
CA LEU A 163 3.21 -10.97 8.67
C LEU A 163 3.93 -11.73 7.55
N GLU A 164 4.04 -13.05 7.68
CA GLU A 164 4.91 -13.88 6.84
C GLU A 164 4.67 -13.74 5.33
N PRO A 165 3.42 -13.63 4.82
CA PRO A 165 3.21 -13.42 3.39
C PRO A 165 3.87 -12.14 2.86
N THR A 166 3.77 -11.02 3.61
CA THR A 166 4.40 -9.75 3.27
C THR A 166 5.93 -9.89 3.19
N LEU A 167 6.54 -10.57 4.18
CA LEU A 167 8.00 -10.78 4.18
C LEU A 167 8.47 -11.70 3.06
N ARG A 168 7.68 -12.73 2.69
CA ARG A 168 8.00 -13.58 1.52
C ARG A 168 7.97 -12.77 0.23
N PHE A 169 6.96 -11.91 0.09
CA PHE A 169 6.86 -11.05 -1.08
C PHE A 169 8.02 -10.06 -1.17
N ALA A 170 8.42 -9.45 -0.04
CA ALA A 170 9.59 -8.57 0.01
C ALA A 170 10.87 -9.28 -0.48
N ARG A 171 11.12 -10.52 -0.04
CA ARG A 171 12.27 -11.32 -0.51
C ARG A 171 12.16 -11.63 -2.00
N ARG A 172 10.97 -12.04 -2.49
CA ARG A 172 10.76 -12.27 -3.93
C ARG A 172 11.06 -11.02 -4.77
N LEU A 173 10.68 -9.83 -4.30
CA LEU A 173 11.01 -8.58 -4.98
C LEU A 173 12.52 -8.34 -5.00
N ALA A 174 13.24 -8.67 -3.92
CA ALA A 174 14.69 -8.59 -3.87
C ALA A 174 15.34 -9.57 -4.84
N ASP A 175 14.92 -10.84 -4.87
CA ASP A 175 15.39 -11.86 -5.80
C ASP A 175 15.20 -11.46 -7.26
N LEU A 176 14.13 -10.72 -7.56
CA LEU A 176 13.82 -10.19 -8.90
C LEU A 176 14.48 -8.82 -9.18
N GLY A 177 15.21 -8.25 -8.24
CA GLY A 177 15.85 -6.94 -8.35
C GLY A 177 14.84 -5.79 -8.56
N ARG A 178 13.61 -5.90 -8.07
CA ARG A 178 12.58 -4.87 -8.23
C ARG A 178 12.80 -3.74 -7.23
N PRO A 179 12.85 -2.46 -7.66
CA PRO A 179 12.96 -1.32 -6.75
C PRO A 179 11.80 -1.28 -5.76
N VAL A 180 12.12 -1.03 -4.49
CA VAL A 180 11.12 -0.96 -3.41
C VAL A 180 11.33 0.29 -2.58
N TRP A 181 10.25 1.00 -2.31
CA TRP A 181 10.14 1.91 -1.19
C TRP A 181 9.29 1.23 -0.11
N VAL A 182 9.88 1.05 1.07
CA VAL A 182 9.12 0.49 2.20
C VAL A 182 8.34 1.60 2.88
N ARG A 183 7.06 1.38 3.12
CA ARG A 183 6.19 2.30 3.85
C ARG A 183 5.94 1.78 5.26
N PHE A 184 6.24 2.60 6.26
CA PHE A 184 6.09 2.27 7.66
C PHE A 184 5.31 3.36 8.39
N VAL A 185 4.08 3.07 8.80
CA VAL A 185 3.26 4.01 9.56
C VAL A 185 3.69 3.97 11.04
N LEU A 186 4.20 5.09 11.53
CA LEU A 186 4.64 5.26 12.92
C LEU A 186 3.44 5.64 13.80
N VAL A 187 2.94 4.68 14.55
CA VAL A 187 1.79 4.83 15.45
C VAL A 187 2.25 4.66 16.90
N PRO A 188 2.26 5.73 17.70
CA PRO A 188 2.68 5.67 19.11
C PRO A 188 1.91 4.61 19.90
N GLY A 189 2.65 3.81 20.67
CA GLY A 189 2.12 2.68 21.47
C GLY A 189 1.73 1.43 20.66
N HIS A 190 1.93 1.45 19.34
CA HIS A 190 1.57 0.32 18.46
C HIS A 190 2.71 -0.17 17.58
N THR A 191 3.44 0.72 16.91
CA THR A 191 4.52 0.36 15.98
C THR A 191 5.88 0.90 16.40
N ASP A 192 5.92 1.75 17.40
CA ASP A 192 7.07 2.55 17.86
C ASP A 192 8.05 1.83 18.81
N ALA A 193 7.76 0.58 19.22
CA ALA A 193 8.69 -0.18 20.06
C ALA A 193 10.06 -0.29 19.38
N VAL A 194 11.14 -0.08 20.17
CA VAL A 194 12.53 -0.06 19.67
C VAL A 194 12.84 -1.35 18.91
N GLU A 195 12.51 -2.49 19.47
CA GLU A 195 12.77 -3.81 18.89
C GLU A 195 12.00 -4.04 17.58
N ASN A 196 10.80 -3.45 17.47
CA ASN A 196 9.99 -3.51 16.25
C ASN A 196 10.64 -2.73 15.12
N VAL A 197 11.10 -1.51 15.39
CA VAL A 197 11.76 -0.65 14.40
C VAL A 197 13.12 -1.22 14.01
N ASP A 198 13.93 -1.64 14.97
CA ASP A 198 15.23 -2.27 14.74
C ASP A 198 15.13 -3.56 13.92
N GLY A 199 14.15 -4.40 14.24
CA GLY A 199 13.91 -5.63 13.50
C GLY A 199 13.53 -5.34 12.03
N LEU A 200 12.68 -4.35 11.81
CA LEU A 200 12.32 -3.89 10.47
C LEU A 200 13.54 -3.33 9.74
N ALA A 201 14.32 -2.45 10.37
CA ALA A 201 15.50 -1.84 9.77
C ALA A 201 16.54 -2.88 9.32
N ARG A 202 16.84 -3.88 10.18
CA ARG A 202 17.72 -5.00 9.83
C ARG A 202 17.19 -5.83 8.65
N PHE A 203 15.90 -6.12 8.64
CA PHE A 203 15.28 -6.86 7.54
C PHE A 203 15.39 -6.11 6.22
N VAL A 204 15.04 -4.83 6.23
CA VAL A 204 15.08 -3.96 5.04
C VAL A 204 16.51 -3.81 4.51
N ALA A 205 17.49 -3.59 5.41
CA ALA A 205 18.91 -3.50 5.04
C ALA A 205 19.41 -4.77 4.33
N ALA A 206 18.89 -5.94 4.73
CA ALA A 206 19.32 -7.22 4.16
C ALA A 206 18.71 -7.52 2.76
N LEU A 207 17.69 -6.79 2.31
CA LEU A 207 17.01 -7.04 1.03
C LEU A 207 17.82 -6.53 -0.17
N GLY A 208 18.58 -5.44 -0.04
CA GLY A 208 19.47 -4.90 -1.08
C GLY A 208 18.78 -4.17 -2.25
N ASN A 209 17.47 -4.24 -2.38
CA ASN A 209 16.68 -3.60 -3.43
C ASN A 209 15.79 -2.44 -2.89
N VAL A 210 15.87 -2.14 -1.60
CA VAL A 210 15.10 -1.06 -0.99
C VAL A 210 15.86 0.25 -1.14
N GLU A 211 15.26 1.20 -1.86
CA GLU A 211 15.85 2.53 -2.10
C GLU A 211 15.69 3.46 -0.90
N ARG A 212 14.57 3.33 -0.17
CA ARG A 212 14.28 4.10 1.03
C ARG A 212 13.15 3.50 1.87
N VAL A 213 13.02 4.00 3.09
CA VAL A 213 11.86 3.78 3.96
C VAL A 213 11.13 5.10 4.15
N ASP A 214 9.85 5.14 3.77
CA ASP A 214 8.96 6.26 4.08
C ASP A 214 8.38 6.04 5.48
N VAL A 215 8.85 6.80 6.46
CA VAL A 215 8.31 6.80 7.82
C VAL A 215 7.12 7.75 7.85
N LEU A 216 5.92 7.20 7.82
CA LEU A 216 4.67 7.95 7.71
C LEU A 216 4.12 8.25 9.12
N PRO A 217 4.13 9.51 9.58
CA PRO A 217 3.55 9.84 10.87
C PRO A 217 2.05 9.55 10.90
N PHE A 218 1.62 8.78 11.91
CA PHE A 218 0.20 8.55 12.13
C PHE A 218 -0.55 9.87 12.33
N HIS A 219 -1.73 9.98 11.74
CA HIS A 219 -2.67 11.07 11.95
C HIS A 219 -4.13 10.60 11.87
N ARG A 220 -5.07 11.38 12.39
CA ARG A 220 -6.48 11.00 12.54
C ARG A 220 -7.39 11.51 11.41
N MET A 221 -6.86 11.92 10.28
CA MET A 221 -7.65 12.51 9.18
C MET A 221 -8.71 11.55 8.62
N ALA A 222 -8.48 10.22 8.73
CA ALA A 222 -9.45 9.22 8.32
C ALA A 222 -10.72 9.15 9.20
N ALA A 223 -10.72 9.72 10.41
CA ALA A 223 -11.85 9.62 11.34
C ALA A 223 -13.20 10.06 10.72
N GLY A 224 -13.18 11.11 9.88
CA GLY A 224 -14.38 11.56 9.16
C GLY A 224 -14.90 10.54 8.13
N LYS A 225 -14.02 9.76 7.50
CA LYS A 225 -14.41 8.68 6.58
C LYS A 225 -15.09 7.55 7.34
N TYR A 226 -14.53 7.14 8.49
CA TYR A 226 -15.17 6.15 9.37
C TYR A 226 -16.57 6.57 9.81
N ALA A 227 -16.73 7.83 10.25
CA ALA A 227 -18.04 8.36 10.67
C ALA A 227 -19.07 8.28 9.53
N ARG A 228 -18.68 8.65 8.29
CA ARG A 228 -19.56 8.54 7.11
C ARG A 228 -19.99 7.10 6.80
N LEU A 229 -19.15 6.13 7.12
CA LEU A 229 -19.42 4.70 6.94
C LEU A 229 -20.15 4.07 8.14
N GLY A 230 -20.50 4.86 9.17
CA GLY A 230 -21.10 4.35 10.42
C GLY A 230 -20.14 3.48 11.23
N LEU A 231 -18.83 3.67 11.06
CA LEU A 231 -17.78 2.91 11.73
C LEU A 231 -17.13 3.76 12.83
N THR A 232 -16.64 3.10 13.88
CA THR A 232 -15.78 3.73 14.89
C THR A 232 -14.34 3.68 14.45
N PHE A 233 -13.64 4.83 14.45
CA PHE A 233 -12.20 4.87 14.18
C PHE A 233 -11.43 4.27 15.37
N PRO A 234 -10.69 3.16 15.20
CA PRO A 234 -10.13 2.41 16.33
C PRO A 234 -9.06 3.17 17.12
N LEU A 235 -8.38 4.14 16.48
CA LEU A 235 -7.28 4.90 17.06
C LEU A 235 -7.64 6.37 17.31
N ALA A 236 -8.91 6.64 17.64
CA ALA A 236 -9.41 8.01 17.86
C ALA A 236 -8.64 8.74 18.98
N ASP A 237 -8.21 8.02 20.01
CA ASP A 237 -7.52 8.58 21.18
C ASP A 237 -5.98 8.58 21.05
N VAL A 238 -5.43 7.97 19.99
CA VAL A 238 -3.98 7.93 19.76
C VAL A 238 -3.52 9.27 19.19
N LYS A 239 -2.54 9.88 19.84
CA LYS A 239 -1.91 11.13 19.35
C LYS A 239 -0.93 10.84 18.22
N PRO A 240 -0.74 11.77 17.27
CA PRO A 240 0.37 11.68 16.32
C PRO A 240 1.72 11.56 17.04
N PRO A 241 2.75 10.94 16.42
CA PRO A 241 4.11 10.94 16.97
C PRO A 241 4.63 12.36 17.06
N ASP A 242 5.40 12.63 18.10
CA ASP A 242 6.17 13.88 18.25
C ASP A 242 7.49 13.83 17.45
N ILE A 243 8.17 14.95 17.38
CA ILE A 243 9.42 15.11 16.65
C ILE A 243 10.50 14.18 17.21
N ALA A 244 10.62 14.08 18.54
CA ALA A 244 11.63 13.24 19.19
C ALA A 244 11.45 11.75 18.84
N LEU A 245 10.21 11.29 18.77
CA LEU A 245 9.90 9.92 18.35
C LEU A 245 10.24 9.69 16.88
N LEU A 246 9.95 10.64 15.98
CA LEU A 246 10.33 10.57 14.57
C LEU A 246 11.86 10.53 14.41
N GLU A 247 12.59 11.44 15.07
CA GLU A 247 14.05 11.49 15.05
C GLU A 247 14.66 10.18 15.53
N ARG A 248 14.14 9.60 16.62
CA ARG A 248 14.58 8.29 17.12
C ARG A 248 14.42 7.21 16.07
N VAL A 249 13.24 7.14 15.42
CA VAL A 249 12.96 6.12 14.41
C VAL A 249 13.86 6.29 13.19
N HIS A 250 14.05 7.50 12.70
CA HIS A 250 15.01 7.77 11.62
C HIS A 250 16.44 7.38 12.00
N ALA A 251 16.87 7.67 13.23
CA ALA A 251 18.19 7.26 13.73
C ALA A 251 18.36 5.74 13.77
N GLN A 252 17.30 4.99 14.13
CA GLN A 252 17.32 3.52 14.11
C GLN A 252 17.50 2.97 12.68
N PHE A 253 16.78 3.49 11.69
CA PHE A 253 16.98 3.10 10.29
C PHE A 253 18.40 3.46 9.81
N ALA A 254 18.88 4.65 10.11
CA ALA A 254 20.22 5.11 9.76
C ALA A 254 21.33 4.25 10.38
N ALA A 255 21.16 3.76 11.61
CA ALA A 255 22.09 2.83 12.27
C ALA A 255 22.29 1.51 11.52
N HIS A 256 21.33 1.12 10.69
CA HIS A 256 21.39 -0.04 9.81
C HIS A 256 21.76 0.30 8.34
N GLY A 257 22.17 1.54 8.07
CA GLY A 257 22.51 2.00 6.72
C GLY A 257 21.30 2.19 5.80
N VAL A 258 20.09 2.26 6.35
CA VAL A 258 18.85 2.44 5.59
C VAL A 258 18.48 3.92 5.54
N ARG A 259 18.33 4.46 4.33
CA ARG A 259 17.80 5.81 4.15
C ARG A 259 16.32 5.84 4.53
N SER A 260 15.94 6.75 5.41
CA SER A 260 14.52 7.00 5.74
C SER A 260 14.14 8.47 5.55
N VAL A 261 12.93 8.73 5.15
CA VAL A 261 12.36 10.06 4.90
C VAL A 261 11.01 10.19 5.58
#